data_8bf687b88e0fcafd2d483379ce707c61
#
_entry.id   8bf687b88e0fcafd2d483379ce707c61
#
_cell.length_a   1.000
_cell.length_b   1.000
_cell.length_c   1.000
_cell.angle_alpha   90.00
_cell.angle_beta   90.00
_cell.angle_gamma   90.00
#
_symmetry.space_group_name_H-M   'P 1'
#
loop_
_entity.id
_entity.type
_entity.pdbx_description
1 polymer ?
#
loop_
_entity_poly.entity_id
_entity_poly.type
_entity_poly.pdbx_seq_one_letter_code
_entity_poly.pdbx_strand_id
1 'polypeptide(L)'
;AIVRAFDVRPEVAEQIESMGAEFLMLEFEEDGSGEGGYAKPASPEFIEKEMALFREQAPEIDIVITTALIPGRPAPKLWPAEMVALMKPGSVVVDLAAEQGGNCDLTVADQIVTSDNGVKVVGYTDFPSRMAAQSSTLYANNIRHMLDDLTPEKDGQITIDMEDDVIRGATVVHNGEVTFPPPAPKVQAIGKADAAPKPVELTLEEKAALEMEAVSYTHLTLPTNTV
;
A
#
# COMPACT_ATOMS: atom_id res chain seq x y z
N ALA A 1 2.45 15.68 8.08
CA ALA A 1 3.28 15.48 6.88
C ALA A 1 2.40 15.63 5.64
N ILE A 2 2.93 16.21 4.58
CA ILE A 2 2.32 16.17 3.25
C ILE A 2 2.79 14.87 2.61
N VAL A 3 1.86 14.06 2.13
CA VAL A 3 2.16 12.76 1.49
C VAL A 3 1.81 12.87 0.03
N ARG A 4 2.77 12.55 -0.84
CA ARG A 4 2.59 12.38 -2.27
C ARG A 4 2.82 10.92 -2.60
N ALA A 5 1.99 10.33 -3.44
CA ALA A 5 2.13 8.94 -3.84
C ALA A 5 2.03 8.78 -5.36
N PHE A 6 2.75 7.81 -5.88
CA PHE A 6 2.75 7.43 -7.28
C PHE A 6 2.49 5.93 -7.40
N ASP A 7 1.68 5.54 -8.35
CA ASP A 7 1.50 4.15 -8.80
C ASP A 7 1.28 4.17 -10.31
N VAL A 8 1.74 3.15 -10.99
CA VAL A 8 1.55 3.00 -12.45
C VAL A 8 0.11 2.64 -12.83
N ARG A 9 -0.70 2.27 -11.83
CA ARG A 9 -2.11 1.91 -12.01
C ARG A 9 -2.99 3.11 -11.68
N PRO A 10 -3.68 3.70 -12.67
CA PRO A 10 -4.48 4.91 -12.45
C PRO A 10 -5.68 4.69 -11.51
N GLU A 11 -6.19 3.45 -11.42
CA GLU A 11 -7.33 3.10 -10.57
C GLU A 11 -7.07 3.25 -9.07
N VAL A 12 -5.81 3.32 -8.64
CA VAL A 12 -5.48 3.52 -7.21
C VAL A 12 -5.49 4.99 -6.79
N ALA A 13 -5.60 5.93 -7.73
CA ALA A 13 -5.60 7.36 -7.45
C ALA A 13 -6.69 7.76 -6.44
N GLU A 14 -7.95 7.34 -6.68
CA GLU A 14 -9.07 7.62 -5.78
C GLU A 14 -8.86 7.07 -4.36
N GLN A 15 -8.20 5.91 -4.25
CA GLN A 15 -7.89 5.30 -2.95
C GLN A 15 -6.84 6.10 -2.18
N ILE A 16 -5.79 6.55 -2.87
CA ILE A 16 -4.73 7.37 -2.31
C ILE A 16 -5.28 8.71 -1.82
N GLU A 17 -6.09 9.37 -2.65
CA GLU A 17 -6.72 10.64 -2.32
C GLU A 17 -7.73 10.51 -1.17
N SER A 18 -8.46 9.41 -1.09
CA SER A 18 -9.38 9.14 0.02
C SER A 18 -8.67 9.02 1.37
N MET A 19 -7.39 8.69 1.37
CA MET A 19 -6.53 8.65 2.55
C MET A 19 -5.86 9.99 2.87
N GLY A 20 -6.13 11.03 2.07
CA GLY A 20 -5.63 12.37 2.27
C GLY A 20 -4.22 12.62 1.71
N ALA A 21 -3.75 11.78 0.81
CA ALA A 21 -2.51 11.98 0.08
C ALA A 21 -2.76 12.58 -1.31
N GLU A 22 -1.77 13.25 -1.87
CA GLU A 22 -1.76 13.74 -3.24
C GLU A 22 -1.28 12.62 -4.18
N PHE A 23 -2.07 12.29 -5.19
CA PHE A 23 -1.64 11.36 -6.22
C PHE A 23 -0.86 12.08 -7.31
N LEU A 24 0.35 11.63 -7.58
CA LEU A 24 1.18 12.15 -8.67
C LEU A 24 0.72 11.51 -9.99
N MET A 25 -0.09 12.25 -10.75
CA MET A 25 -0.59 11.78 -12.04
C MET A 25 0.48 11.93 -13.11
N LEU A 26 0.76 10.84 -13.82
CA LEU A 26 1.57 10.87 -15.03
C LEU A 26 0.62 11.07 -16.23
N GLU A 27 0.80 12.16 -16.97
CA GLU A 27 0.06 12.42 -18.20
C GLU A 27 0.57 11.51 -19.34
N PHE A 28 0.15 10.25 -19.30
CA PHE A 28 0.52 9.25 -20.29
C PHE A 28 -0.58 8.18 -20.40
N GLU A 29 -1.07 7.96 -21.63
CA GLU A 29 -2.13 6.98 -21.92
C GLU A 29 -1.55 5.56 -22.11
N GLU A 30 -0.89 5.00 -21.12
CA GLU A 30 -0.50 3.60 -21.11
C GLU A 30 -1.15 2.90 -19.92
N ASP A 31 -1.97 1.90 -20.22
CA ASP A 31 -2.54 1.04 -19.18
C ASP A 31 -1.46 0.14 -18.58
N GLY A 32 -0.92 0.56 -17.44
CA GLY A 32 0.10 -0.16 -16.68
C GLY A 32 -0.39 -1.43 -15.99
N SER A 33 -1.70 -1.73 -16.07
CA SER A 33 -2.31 -2.89 -15.42
C SER A 33 -1.86 -4.18 -16.09
N GLY A 34 -1.21 -5.05 -15.33
CA GLY A 34 -0.75 -6.38 -15.75
C GLY A 34 -1.61 -7.51 -15.20
N GLU A 35 -1.32 -8.72 -15.66
CA GLU A 35 -1.94 -9.91 -15.06
C GLU A 35 -1.44 -10.12 -13.63
N GLY A 36 -2.33 -10.56 -12.75
CA GLY A 36 -1.98 -10.88 -11.37
C GLY A 36 -1.73 -9.67 -10.46
N GLY A 37 -2.20 -8.44 -10.82
CA GLY A 37 -2.05 -7.21 -10.02
C GLY A 37 -0.64 -6.62 -10.05
N TYR A 38 0.25 -7.17 -10.87
CA TYR A 38 1.56 -6.59 -11.14
C TYR A 38 1.50 -5.67 -12.35
N ALA A 39 2.32 -4.62 -12.33
CA ALA A 39 2.45 -3.73 -13.47
C ALA A 39 3.03 -4.46 -14.70
N LYS A 40 2.57 -4.09 -15.89
CA LYS A 40 3.22 -4.49 -17.14
C LYS A 40 4.62 -3.87 -17.21
N PRO A 41 5.55 -4.44 -17.99
CA PRO A 41 6.77 -3.74 -18.34
C PRO A 41 6.43 -2.41 -19.00
N ALA A 42 6.85 -1.31 -18.39
CA ALA A 42 6.62 0.03 -18.88
C ALA A 42 7.37 0.27 -20.21
N SER A 43 6.78 1.06 -21.08
CA SER A 43 7.47 1.50 -22.32
C SER A 43 8.65 2.43 -21.96
N PRO A 44 9.67 2.54 -22.84
CA PRO A 44 10.76 3.49 -22.62
C PRO A 44 10.27 4.94 -22.46
N GLU A 45 9.24 5.32 -23.20
CA GLU A 45 8.63 6.67 -23.11
C GLU A 45 7.93 6.89 -21.76
N PHE A 46 7.26 5.87 -21.25
CA PHE A 46 6.68 5.92 -19.90
C PHE A 46 7.76 6.12 -18.83
N ILE A 47 8.82 5.32 -18.89
CA ILE A 47 9.94 5.40 -17.93
C ILE A 47 10.59 6.79 -17.99
N GLU A 48 10.77 7.39 -19.16
CA GLU A 48 11.34 8.73 -19.28
C GLU A 48 10.47 9.79 -18.59
N LYS A 49 9.16 9.73 -18.78
CA LYS A 49 8.21 10.65 -18.14
C LYS A 49 8.13 10.43 -16.62
N GLU A 50 8.11 9.18 -16.20
CA GLU A 50 8.15 8.79 -14.78
C GLU A 50 9.41 9.35 -14.10
N MET A 51 10.57 9.16 -14.71
CA MET A 51 11.84 9.68 -14.21
C MET A 51 11.86 11.22 -14.20
N ALA A 52 11.25 11.89 -15.18
CA ALA A 52 11.12 13.34 -15.19
C ALA A 52 10.24 13.85 -14.03
N LEU A 53 9.10 13.17 -13.79
CA LEU A 53 8.21 13.47 -12.66
C LEU A 53 8.94 13.32 -11.32
N PHE A 54 9.67 12.23 -11.12
CA PHE A 54 10.41 12.00 -9.87
C PHE A 54 11.55 12.99 -9.69
N ARG A 55 12.23 13.38 -10.76
CA ARG A 55 13.31 14.39 -10.73
C ARG A 55 12.75 15.75 -10.28
N GLU A 56 11.54 16.10 -10.69
CA GLU A 56 10.88 17.33 -10.25
C GLU A 56 10.56 17.30 -8.74
N GLN A 57 10.17 16.13 -8.22
CA GLN A 57 9.87 15.97 -6.80
C GLN A 57 11.11 15.98 -5.90
N ALA A 58 12.23 15.44 -6.37
CA ALA A 58 13.41 15.15 -5.56
C ALA A 58 13.93 16.33 -4.69
N PRO A 59 13.97 17.60 -5.16
CA PRO A 59 14.42 18.72 -4.34
C PRO A 59 13.49 19.10 -3.19
N GLU A 60 12.21 18.71 -3.25
CA GLU A 60 11.19 19.10 -2.27
C GLU A 60 10.95 18.02 -1.21
N ILE A 61 11.22 16.78 -1.54
CA ILE A 61 10.89 15.62 -0.70
C ILE A 61 11.92 15.44 0.42
N ASP A 62 11.45 15.20 1.64
CA ASP A 62 12.30 14.89 2.80
C ASP A 62 12.42 13.39 3.04
N ILE A 63 11.40 12.60 2.68
CA ILE A 63 11.39 11.14 2.84
C ILE A 63 10.84 10.50 1.57
N VAL A 64 11.61 9.59 1.00
CA VAL A 64 11.19 8.71 -0.10
C VAL A 64 11.03 7.29 0.42
N ILE A 65 9.91 6.64 0.10
CA ILE A 65 9.69 5.23 0.41
C ILE A 65 9.41 4.51 -0.91
N THR A 66 10.25 3.55 -1.26
CA THR A 66 10.11 2.77 -2.49
C THR A 66 9.67 1.35 -2.17
N THR A 67 8.68 0.85 -2.91
CA THR A 67 8.03 -0.44 -2.65
C THR A 67 7.84 -1.29 -3.90
N ALA A 68 8.43 -0.91 -5.03
CA ALA A 68 8.27 -1.63 -6.28
C ALA A 68 9.06 -2.94 -6.24
N LEU A 69 8.37 -4.01 -5.90
CA LEU A 69 8.93 -5.36 -5.78
C LEU A 69 8.15 -6.31 -6.70
N ILE A 70 8.88 -7.02 -7.56
CA ILE A 70 8.32 -8.09 -8.39
C ILE A 70 8.93 -9.40 -7.92
N PRO A 71 8.14 -10.34 -7.38
CA PRO A 71 8.66 -11.61 -6.90
C PRO A 71 9.51 -12.34 -7.96
N GLY A 72 10.70 -12.79 -7.57
CA GLY A 72 11.61 -13.55 -8.42
C GLY A 72 12.30 -12.76 -9.55
N ARG A 73 12.20 -11.43 -9.55
CA ARG A 73 12.88 -10.55 -10.51
C ARG A 73 13.64 -9.44 -9.78
N PRO A 74 14.71 -8.89 -10.37
CA PRO A 74 15.32 -7.69 -9.86
C PRO A 74 14.34 -6.53 -9.76
N ALA A 75 14.43 -5.74 -8.69
CA ALA A 75 13.60 -4.56 -8.49
C ALA A 75 13.88 -3.50 -9.58
N PRO A 76 12.87 -2.81 -10.10
CA PRO A 76 13.07 -1.71 -11.04
C PRO A 76 13.82 -0.56 -10.37
N LYS A 77 14.66 0.13 -11.13
CA LYS A 77 15.37 1.31 -10.64
C LYS A 77 14.49 2.55 -10.82
N LEU A 78 14.00 3.08 -9.70
CA LEU A 78 13.09 4.24 -9.66
C LEU A 78 13.77 5.50 -9.13
N TRP A 79 14.82 5.33 -8.31
CA TRP A 79 15.52 6.44 -7.65
C TRP A 79 17.01 6.39 -7.91
N PRO A 80 17.46 6.84 -9.11
CA PRO A 80 18.88 6.83 -9.48
C PRO A 80 19.71 7.77 -8.60
N ALA A 81 21.03 7.54 -8.57
CA ALA A 81 21.97 8.30 -7.74
C ALA A 81 21.89 9.81 -7.98
N GLU A 82 21.60 10.25 -9.21
CA GLU A 82 21.41 11.66 -9.55
C GLU A 82 20.20 12.29 -8.84
N MET A 83 19.11 11.53 -8.62
CA MET A 83 17.97 12.03 -7.85
C MET A 83 18.27 12.13 -6.36
N VAL A 84 19.05 11.19 -5.81
CA VAL A 84 19.55 11.29 -4.44
C VAL A 84 20.39 12.55 -4.27
N ALA A 85 21.21 12.89 -5.27
CA ALA A 85 22.03 14.10 -5.24
C ALA A 85 21.21 15.41 -5.27
N LEU A 86 19.97 15.38 -5.79
CA LEU A 86 19.06 16.53 -5.80
C LEU A 86 18.30 16.71 -4.47
N MET A 87 18.24 15.69 -3.63
CA MET A 87 17.56 15.75 -2.33
C MET A 87 18.30 16.65 -1.34
N LYS A 88 17.55 17.20 -0.39
CA LYS A 88 18.11 18.00 0.69
C LYS A 88 19.04 17.18 1.59
N PRO A 89 20.11 17.76 2.12
CA PRO A 89 20.92 17.12 3.16
C PRO A 89 20.05 16.71 4.37
N GLY A 90 20.23 15.48 4.84
CA GLY A 90 19.44 14.92 5.95
C GLY A 90 18.13 14.24 5.54
N SER A 91 17.76 14.30 4.27
CA SER A 91 16.64 13.50 3.73
C SER A 91 16.94 12.00 3.81
N VAL A 92 15.88 11.20 3.69
CA VAL A 92 15.97 9.74 3.85
C VAL A 92 15.28 9.04 2.68
N VAL A 93 15.91 8.02 2.13
CA VAL A 93 15.29 7.05 1.22
C VAL A 93 15.17 5.73 1.97
N VAL A 94 13.96 5.18 2.07
CA VAL A 94 13.67 3.85 2.63
C VAL A 94 13.30 2.92 1.49
N ASP A 95 14.17 1.98 1.19
CA ASP A 95 14.00 1.08 0.06
C ASP A 95 13.55 -0.30 0.54
N LEU A 96 12.26 -0.59 0.39
CA LEU A 96 11.68 -1.87 0.79
C LEU A 96 11.97 -3.00 -0.21
N ALA A 97 12.53 -2.67 -1.38
CA ALA A 97 12.93 -3.64 -2.40
C ALA A 97 14.41 -4.06 -2.29
N ALA A 98 15.10 -3.71 -1.22
CA ALA A 98 16.53 -3.95 -1.04
C ALA A 98 16.95 -5.41 -1.23
N GLU A 99 16.10 -6.37 -0.83
CA GLU A 99 16.34 -7.81 -1.02
C GLU A 99 16.46 -8.21 -2.50
N GLN A 100 15.75 -7.51 -3.39
CA GLN A 100 15.76 -7.74 -4.84
C GLN A 100 16.66 -6.74 -5.60
N GLY A 101 17.67 -6.19 -4.93
CA GLY A 101 18.62 -5.25 -5.50
C GLY A 101 18.25 -3.78 -5.36
N GLY A 102 17.09 -3.48 -4.79
CA GLY A 102 16.62 -2.13 -4.46
C GLY A 102 16.11 -1.30 -5.64
N ASN A 103 15.19 -0.40 -5.34
CA ASN A 103 14.70 0.61 -6.28
C ASN A 103 15.61 1.83 -6.38
N CYS A 104 16.43 2.09 -5.35
CA CYS A 104 17.42 3.17 -5.37
C CYS A 104 18.81 2.63 -5.76
N ASP A 105 19.55 3.40 -6.55
CA ASP A 105 20.90 2.99 -6.98
C ASP A 105 21.88 2.85 -5.83
N LEU A 106 21.73 3.68 -4.78
CA LEU A 106 22.62 3.67 -3.63
C LEU A 106 22.21 2.65 -2.56
N THR A 107 21.17 1.86 -2.80
CA THR A 107 20.72 0.83 -1.87
C THR A 107 21.75 -0.29 -1.75
N VAL A 108 22.14 -0.57 -0.51
CA VAL A 108 22.94 -1.74 -0.15
C VAL A 108 22.16 -2.56 0.85
N ALA A 109 21.94 -3.84 0.53
CA ALA A 109 21.17 -4.74 1.39
C ALA A 109 21.73 -4.78 2.82
N ASP A 110 20.84 -4.71 3.81
CA ASP A 110 21.11 -4.72 5.25
C ASP A 110 21.95 -3.56 5.79
N GLN A 111 22.11 -2.49 5.02
CA GLN A 111 22.91 -1.33 5.41
C GLN A 111 22.12 -0.02 5.36
N ILE A 112 22.64 0.97 6.09
CA ILE A 112 22.32 2.38 5.89
C ILE A 112 23.53 3.02 5.24
N VAL A 113 23.36 3.51 4.02
CA VAL A 113 24.39 4.25 3.29
C VAL A 113 24.09 5.74 3.41
N THR A 114 25.13 6.55 3.58
CA THR A 114 24.99 8.01 3.52
C THR A 114 25.68 8.49 2.25
N SER A 115 24.95 9.21 1.42
CA SER A 115 25.46 9.82 0.19
C SER A 115 26.36 11.03 0.47
N ASP A 116 27.07 11.50 -0.55
CA ASP A 116 28.00 12.64 -0.43
C ASP A 116 27.29 13.93 0.00
N ASN A 117 26.02 14.13 -0.38
CA ASN A 117 25.20 15.26 0.05
C ASN A 117 24.46 15.04 1.38
N GLY A 118 24.72 13.93 2.09
CA GLY A 118 24.20 13.66 3.43
C GLY A 118 22.79 13.05 3.47
N VAL A 119 22.28 12.51 2.35
CA VAL A 119 21.05 11.73 2.30
C VAL A 119 21.31 10.32 2.81
N LYS A 120 20.43 9.79 3.65
CA LYS A 120 20.53 8.41 4.16
C LYS A 120 19.66 7.49 3.32
N VAL A 121 20.24 6.40 2.83
CA VAL A 121 19.54 5.33 2.10
C VAL A 121 19.49 4.10 2.99
N VAL A 122 18.28 3.70 3.40
CA VAL A 122 18.02 2.57 4.29
C VAL A 122 17.62 1.36 3.46
N GLY A 123 18.49 0.36 3.41
CA GLY A 123 18.31 -0.87 2.63
C GLY A 123 18.13 -2.12 3.49
N TYR A 124 17.47 -2.02 4.64
CA TYR A 124 17.21 -3.20 5.47
C TYR A 124 16.29 -4.19 4.77
N THR A 125 16.59 -5.49 4.89
CA THR A 125 15.79 -6.59 4.34
C THR A 125 14.89 -7.24 5.39
N ASP A 126 15.08 -6.88 6.67
CA ASP A 126 14.42 -7.50 7.83
C ASP A 126 13.44 -6.58 8.56
N PHE A 127 12.79 -5.64 7.87
CA PHE A 127 11.80 -4.72 8.47
C PHE A 127 10.73 -5.41 9.30
N PRO A 128 10.14 -6.57 8.87
CA PRO A 128 9.17 -7.28 9.70
C PRO A 128 9.75 -7.71 11.07
N SER A 129 11.00 -8.16 11.12
CA SER A 129 11.68 -8.54 12.37
C SER A 129 11.96 -7.34 13.27
N ARG A 130 12.21 -6.16 12.68
CA ARG A 130 12.42 -4.90 13.42
C ARG A 130 11.13 -4.35 14.02
N MET A 131 9.98 -4.75 13.49
CA MET A 131 8.64 -4.38 13.94
C MET A 131 7.86 -5.60 14.40
N ALA A 132 8.50 -6.50 15.15
CA ALA A 132 8.04 -7.86 15.43
C ALA A 132 6.61 -7.92 15.98
N ALA A 133 6.23 -7.06 16.91
CA ALA A 133 4.89 -7.07 17.50
C ALA A 133 3.80 -6.77 16.46
N GLN A 134 3.98 -5.73 15.67
CA GLN A 134 3.01 -5.34 14.63
C GLN A 134 2.95 -6.37 13.51
N SER A 135 4.10 -6.80 13.00
CA SER A 135 4.19 -7.80 11.94
C SER A 135 3.56 -9.13 12.35
N SER A 136 3.81 -9.58 13.59
CA SER A 136 3.20 -10.79 14.12
C SER A 136 1.68 -10.66 14.25
N THR A 137 1.17 -9.51 14.68
CA THR A 137 -0.28 -9.27 14.78
C THR A 137 -0.94 -9.32 13.41
N LEU A 138 -0.35 -8.65 12.41
CA LEU A 138 -0.88 -8.63 11.04
C LEU A 138 -0.86 -10.04 10.41
N TYR A 139 0.26 -10.76 10.58
CA TYR A 139 0.38 -12.14 10.09
C TYR A 139 -0.59 -13.08 10.78
N ALA A 140 -0.74 -13.00 12.11
CA ALA A 140 -1.69 -13.79 12.88
C ALA A 140 -3.14 -13.56 12.43
N ASN A 141 -3.50 -12.33 12.06
CA ASN A 141 -4.81 -12.04 11.49
C ASN A 141 -5.03 -12.77 10.15
N ASN A 142 -4.03 -12.82 9.28
CA ASN A 142 -4.14 -13.58 8.03
C ASN A 142 -4.36 -15.07 8.30
N ILE A 143 -3.60 -15.66 9.25
CA ILE A 143 -3.78 -17.06 9.66
C ILE A 143 -5.18 -17.28 10.25
N ARG A 144 -5.67 -16.34 11.07
CA ARG A 144 -7.03 -16.43 11.63
C ARG A 144 -8.10 -16.42 10.54
N HIS A 145 -8.00 -15.54 9.55
CA HIS A 145 -8.94 -15.52 8.42
C HIS A 145 -8.89 -16.84 7.64
N MET A 146 -7.70 -17.35 7.34
CA MET A 146 -7.58 -18.65 6.68
C MET A 146 -8.22 -19.80 7.50
N LEU A 147 -8.11 -19.77 8.83
CA LEU A 147 -8.78 -20.75 9.69
C LEU A 147 -10.31 -20.57 9.67
N ASP A 148 -10.80 -19.34 9.63
CA ASP A 148 -12.23 -19.05 9.51
C ASP A 148 -12.76 -19.63 8.18
N ASP A 149 -12.03 -19.48 7.06
CA ASP A 149 -12.39 -20.01 5.75
C ASP A 149 -12.35 -21.55 5.73
N LEU A 150 -11.38 -22.15 6.44
CA LEU A 150 -11.28 -23.61 6.59
C LEU A 150 -12.35 -24.21 7.53
N THR A 151 -13.01 -23.41 8.35
CA THR A 151 -14.03 -23.86 9.31
C THR A 151 -15.32 -23.03 9.21
N PRO A 152 -15.97 -22.97 8.04
CA PRO A 152 -17.11 -22.08 7.78
C PRO A 152 -18.30 -22.39 8.72
N GLU A 153 -18.54 -23.65 9.05
CA GLU A 153 -19.65 -24.08 9.92
C GLU A 153 -19.34 -23.95 11.42
N LYS A 154 -18.10 -23.63 11.78
CA LYS A 154 -17.61 -23.49 13.17
C LYS A 154 -17.88 -24.70 14.06
N ASP A 155 -17.96 -25.89 13.46
CA ASP A 155 -18.21 -27.19 14.12
C ASP A 155 -16.91 -27.94 14.46
N GLY A 156 -15.75 -27.33 14.17
CA GLY A 156 -14.43 -27.94 14.38
C GLY A 156 -14.00 -28.90 13.26
N GLN A 157 -14.79 -29.02 12.21
CA GLN A 157 -14.40 -29.76 11.01
C GLN A 157 -13.73 -28.87 10.01
N ILE A 158 -12.68 -29.37 9.34
CA ILE A 158 -11.97 -28.65 8.29
C ILE A 158 -12.65 -28.95 6.94
N THR A 159 -13.05 -27.90 6.23
CA THR A 159 -13.54 -27.94 4.86
C THR A 159 -12.50 -27.36 3.95
N ILE A 160 -12.01 -28.13 2.99
CA ILE A 160 -11.05 -27.66 1.98
C ILE A 160 -11.83 -27.36 0.71
N ASP A 161 -12.17 -26.08 0.51
CA ASP A 161 -12.83 -25.61 -0.69
C ASP A 161 -11.78 -25.24 -1.74
N MET A 162 -11.65 -26.07 -2.78
CA MET A 162 -10.71 -25.85 -3.87
C MET A 162 -11.16 -24.77 -4.88
N GLU A 163 -12.38 -24.26 -4.76
CA GLU A 163 -12.87 -23.12 -5.55
C GLU A 163 -12.53 -21.78 -4.89
N ASP A 164 -12.23 -21.78 -3.59
CA ASP A 164 -11.70 -20.61 -2.89
C ASP A 164 -10.26 -20.35 -3.30
N ASP A 165 -9.98 -19.14 -3.79
CA ASP A 165 -8.65 -18.77 -4.34
C ASP A 165 -7.53 -18.83 -3.28
N VAL A 166 -7.82 -18.50 -2.00
CA VAL A 166 -6.85 -18.53 -0.90
C VAL A 166 -6.53 -19.97 -0.50
N ILE A 167 -7.58 -20.77 -0.28
CA ILE A 167 -7.43 -22.19 0.09
C ILE A 167 -6.76 -22.95 -1.04
N ARG A 168 -7.20 -22.74 -2.31
CA ARG A 168 -6.58 -23.36 -3.48
C ARG A 168 -5.12 -22.96 -3.65
N GLY A 169 -4.81 -21.67 -3.43
CA GLY A 169 -3.45 -21.15 -3.53
C GLY A 169 -2.49 -21.69 -2.47
N ALA A 170 -3.00 -21.98 -1.28
CA ALA A 170 -2.23 -22.52 -0.17
C ALA A 170 -2.12 -24.06 -0.19
N THR A 171 -2.98 -24.77 -0.95
CA THR A 171 -3.04 -26.22 -0.95
C THR A 171 -2.00 -26.82 -1.91
N VAL A 172 -1.07 -27.57 -1.37
CA VAL A 172 0.00 -28.27 -2.11
C VAL A 172 -0.39 -29.70 -2.50
N VAL A 173 -1.11 -30.39 -1.62
CA VAL A 173 -1.61 -31.77 -1.84
C VAL A 173 -3.06 -31.85 -1.38
N HIS A 174 -3.95 -32.40 -2.21
CA HIS A 174 -5.34 -32.65 -1.88
C HIS A 174 -5.77 -34.05 -2.35
N ASN A 175 -6.39 -34.83 -1.49
CA ASN A 175 -6.86 -36.18 -1.77
C ASN A 175 -5.79 -37.13 -2.41
N GLY A 176 -4.52 -36.94 -2.01
CA GLY A 176 -3.40 -37.75 -2.52
C GLY A 176 -2.82 -37.29 -3.85
N GLU A 177 -3.34 -36.22 -4.44
CA GLU A 177 -2.83 -35.60 -5.66
C GLU A 177 -2.07 -34.31 -5.35
N VAL A 178 -0.95 -34.07 -6.05
CA VAL A 178 -0.17 -32.83 -5.94
C VAL A 178 -0.90 -31.73 -6.74
N THR A 179 -1.28 -30.68 -6.04
CA THR A 179 -1.99 -29.53 -6.61
C THR A 179 -1.09 -28.29 -6.81
N PHE A 180 0.21 -28.43 -6.53
CA PHE A 180 1.23 -27.41 -6.78
C PHE A 180 1.78 -27.52 -8.23
N PRO A 181 2.08 -26.41 -8.92
CA PRO A 181 1.92 -25.02 -8.48
C PRO A 181 0.44 -24.58 -8.45
N PRO A 182 0.11 -23.57 -7.64
CA PRO A 182 -1.23 -23.00 -7.66
C PRO A 182 -1.51 -22.34 -9.02
N PRO A 183 -2.80 -22.16 -9.40
CA PRO A 183 -3.17 -21.34 -10.55
C PRO A 183 -2.57 -19.92 -10.42
N ALA A 184 -2.39 -19.23 -11.54
CA ALA A 184 -2.03 -17.83 -11.50
C ALA A 184 -3.04 -17.06 -10.63
N PRO A 185 -2.58 -16.15 -9.75
CA PRO A 185 -3.48 -15.40 -8.89
C PRO A 185 -4.53 -14.68 -9.75
N LYS A 186 -5.80 -14.89 -9.46
CA LYS A 186 -6.87 -14.05 -9.98
C LYS A 186 -6.86 -12.78 -9.12
N VAL A 187 -5.92 -11.87 -9.35
CA VAL A 187 -6.01 -10.56 -8.72
C VAL A 187 -7.20 -9.87 -9.36
N GLN A 188 -8.31 -9.85 -8.63
CA GLN A 188 -9.32 -8.86 -8.88
C GLN A 188 -8.60 -7.51 -8.72
N ALA A 189 -8.51 -6.74 -9.80
CA ALA A 189 -8.36 -5.29 -9.65
C ALA A 189 -9.34 -4.92 -8.54
N ILE A 190 -8.84 -4.33 -7.44
CA ILE A 190 -9.65 -4.02 -6.26
C ILE A 190 -10.90 -3.38 -6.83
N GLY A 191 -12.01 -4.15 -6.82
CA GLY A 191 -13.23 -3.77 -7.51
C GLY A 191 -13.55 -2.38 -7.02
N LYS A 192 -13.98 -1.47 -7.92
CA LYS A 192 -14.50 -0.17 -7.49
C LYS A 192 -15.32 -0.44 -6.26
N ALA A 193 -14.83 -0.02 -5.09
CA ALA A 193 -15.62 -0.07 -3.87
C ALA A 193 -16.94 0.52 -4.28
N ASP A 194 -18.03 -0.23 -4.13
CA ASP A 194 -19.38 0.25 -4.47
C ASP A 194 -19.42 1.68 -3.98
N ALA A 195 -19.58 2.62 -4.91
CA ALA A 195 -19.39 4.04 -4.67
C ALA A 195 -20.02 4.36 -3.32
N ALA A 196 -19.22 4.81 -2.36
CA ALA A 196 -19.71 5.12 -1.03
C ALA A 196 -21.01 5.90 -1.22
N PRO A 197 -22.11 5.54 -0.56
CA PRO A 197 -23.38 6.15 -0.82
C PRO A 197 -23.16 7.66 -0.82
N LYS A 198 -23.48 8.31 -1.96
CA LYS A 198 -23.28 9.76 -2.11
C LYS A 198 -23.77 10.40 -0.83
N PRO A 199 -23.02 11.32 -0.21
CA PRO A 199 -23.48 12.00 0.98
C PRO A 199 -24.91 12.46 0.71
N VAL A 200 -25.85 11.97 1.50
CA VAL A 200 -27.24 12.42 1.39
C VAL A 200 -27.18 13.91 1.65
N GLU A 201 -27.47 14.71 0.62
CA GLU A 201 -27.59 16.15 0.82
C GLU A 201 -28.78 16.35 1.76
N LEU A 202 -28.47 16.51 3.03
CA LEU A 202 -29.47 16.84 4.03
C LEU A 202 -30.14 18.14 3.63
N THR A 203 -31.44 18.15 3.63
CA THR A 203 -32.25 19.36 3.41
C THR A 203 -31.93 20.40 4.48
N LEU A 204 -32.22 21.66 4.21
CA LEU A 204 -32.05 22.74 5.20
C LEU A 204 -32.77 22.47 6.51
N GLU A 205 -33.93 21.78 6.47
CA GLU A 205 -34.69 21.38 7.64
C GLU A 205 -33.98 20.28 8.45
N GLU A 206 -33.41 19.28 7.79
CA GLU A 206 -32.67 18.22 8.46
C GLU A 206 -31.34 18.72 9.08
N LYS A 207 -30.68 19.67 8.42
CA LYS A 207 -29.50 20.34 9.01
C LYS A 207 -29.85 21.15 10.25
N ALA A 208 -30.94 21.90 10.20
CA ALA A 208 -31.42 22.67 11.34
C ALA A 208 -31.88 21.76 12.51
N ALA A 209 -32.47 20.59 12.23
CA ALA A 209 -32.83 19.63 13.26
C ALA A 209 -31.61 19.02 13.95
N LEU A 210 -30.54 18.67 13.19
CA LEU A 210 -29.27 18.19 13.74
C LEU A 210 -28.54 19.23 14.59
N GLU A 211 -28.57 20.51 14.18
CA GLU A 211 -28.00 21.59 14.97
C GLU A 211 -28.76 21.82 16.28
N MET A 212 -30.09 21.72 16.27
CA MET A 212 -30.91 21.84 17.49
C MET A 212 -30.68 20.68 18.46
N GLU A 213 -30.48 19.47 17.96
CA GLU A 213 -30.17 18.29 18.79
C GLU A 213 -28.77 18.39 19.41
N ALA A 214 -27.78 18.88 18.68
CA ALA A 214 -26.42 19.13 19.17
C ALA A 214 -26.38 20.19 20.28
N VAL A 215 -27.18 21.27 20.15
CA VAL A 215 -27.30 22.32 21.16
C VAL A 215 -27.99 21.81 22.43
N SER A 216 -28.96 20.91 22.32
CA SER A 216 -29.63 20.29 23.46
C SER A 216 -28.70 19.41 24.29
N TYR A 217 -27.75 18.70 23.65
CA TYR A 217 -26.76 17.86 24.36
C TYR A 217 -25.69 18.66 25.09
N THR A 218 -25.33 19.86 24.64
CA THR A 218 -24.33 20.70 25.31
C THR A 218 -24.85 21.39 26.56
N HIS A 219 -26.14 21.51 26.75
CA HIS A 219 -26.72 22.13 27.96
C HIS A 219 -27.00 21.13 29.11
N LEU A 220 -26.85 19.82 28.88
CA LEU A 220 -27.15 18.79 29.90
C LEU A 220 -25.95 18.26 30.67
N THR A 221 -24.73 18.74 30.44
CA THR A 221 -23.50 18.21 31.07
C THR A 221 -22.64 19.26 31.76
N LEU A 222 -23.23 20.23 32.46
CA LEU A 222 -22.47 21.00 33.43
C LEU A 222 -22.81 20.50 34.85
N PRO A 223 -21.84 19.90 35.60
CA PRO A 223 -22.05 19.63 37.01
C PRO A 223 -22.08 20.94 37.76
N THR A 224 -23.16 21.25 38.45
CA THR A 224 -23.24 22.28 39.46
C THR A 224 -22.33 21.88 40.62
N ASN A 225 -21.14 22.46 40.70
CA ASN A 225 -20.37 22.51 41.93
C ASN A 225 -21.00 23.56 42.83
N THR A 226 -21.63 23.12 43.90
CA THR A 226 -22.00 23.98 45.03
C THR A 226 -21.29 23.46 46.26
N VAL A 227 -20.36 24.27 46.77
CA VAL A 227 -19.75 24.41 48.15
C VAL A 227 -19.12 23.18 48.75
#